data_5b870a1af255a55a0e20ed7340b14950
#
_entry.id   5b870a1af255a55a0e20ed7340b14950
#
_cell.length_a   1.000
_cell.length_b   1.000
_cell.length_c   1.000
_cell.angle_alpha   90.00
_cell.angle_beta   90.00
_cell.angle_gamma   90.00
#
_symmetry.space_group_name_H-M   'P 1'
#
loop_
_entity.id
_entity.type
_entity.pdbx_description
1 polymer ?
#
loop_
_entity_poly.entity_id
_entity_poly.type
_entity_poly.pdbx_seq_one_letter_code
_entity_poly.pdbx_strand_id
1 'polypeptide(L)'
;LATDWKATNPTTWVFNLRTDVTFHNGDKMTAEDVVFSLLRAQQPTSDFKEYISTVTSVKALDDYTVEIKTREPNPILLNQLTNIFVMSKKWATDNFSIVPQNYDASQENFASSNANGTGPFEITLREANTKTVFKKNRKWWGNVEHNLDSIELLPIANATTRVAALLSGE
;
A
#
# COMPACT_ATOMS: atom_id res chain seq x y z
N LEU A 1 0.08 8.60 6.16
CA LEU A 1 -1.34 8.84 5.86
C LEU A 1 -2.13 9.25 7.10
N ALA A 2 -1.80 8.73 8.30
CA ALA A 2 -2.36 9.25 9.55
C ALA A 2 -1.58 10.50 10.00
N THR A 3 -2.32 11.49 10.54
CA THR A 3 -1.73 12.71 11.14
C THR A 3 -1.36 12.49 12.59
N ASP A 4 -2.19 11.73 13.29
CA ASP A 4 -1.99 11.35 14.68
C ASP A 4 -2.74 10.05 15.01
N TRP A 5 -2.42 9.47 16.15
CA TRP A 5 -3.07 8.26 16.68
C TRP A 5 -2.93 8.19 18.19
N LYS A 6 -3.86 7.50 18.82
CA LYS A 6 -3.81 7.23 20.27
C LYS A 6 -4.42 5.87 20.61
N ALA A 7 -3.86 5.20 21.60
CA ALA A 7 -4.53 4.11 22.28
C ALA A 7 -5.58 4.70 23.24
N THR A 8 -6.85 4.40 23.04
CA THR A 8 -7.94 4.81 23.94
C THR A 8 -8.07 3.86 25.12
N ASN A 9 -7.61 2.62 24.93
CA ASN A 9 -7.39 1.60 25.96
C ASN A 9 -6.34 0.60 25.44
N PRO A 10 -5.89 -0.41 26.23
CA PRO A 10 -4.82 -1.32 25.83
C PRO A 10 -5.02 -2.08 24.52
N THR A 11 -6.27 -2.23 24.07
CA THR A 11 -6.64 -3.00 22.86
C THR A 11 -7.36 -2.19 21.80
N THR A 12 -7.51 -0.87 21.98
CA THR A 12 -8.23 -0.02 21.03
C THR A 12 -7.41 1.20 20.64
N TRP A 13 -7.20 1.36 19.36
CA TRP A 13 -6.47 2.46 18.76
C TRP A 13 -7.41 3.29 17.87
N VAL A 14 -7.24 4.60 17.90
CA VAL A 14 -7.94 5.53 16.99
C VAL A 14 -6.90 6.32 16.22
N PHE A 15 -7.06 6.37 14.91
CA PHE A 15 -6.19 7.07 13.95
C PHE A 15 -6.97 8.17 13.27
N ASN A 16 -6.43 9.39 13.26
CA ASN A 16 -6.92 10.48 12.43
C ASN A 16 -6.13 10.52 11.12
N LEU A 17 -6.83 10.55 10.00
CA LEU A 17 -6.23 10.52 8.66
C LEU A 17 -6.08 11.94 8.11
N ARG A 18 -5.16 12.10 7.17
CA ARG A 18 -5.07 13.30 6.33
C ARG A 18 -6.31 13.41 5.45
N THR A 19 -6.75 14.64 5.21
CA THR A 19 -7.93 14.95 4.39
C THR A 19 -7.57 15.38 2.95
N ASP A 20 -6.27 15.56 2.68
CA ASP A 20 -5.72 16.08 1.42
C ASP A 20 -5.07 15.00 0.53
N VAL A 21 -5.22 13.72 0.89
CA VAL A 21 -4.66 12.60 0.13
C VAL A 21 -5.57 12.19 -1.00
N THR A 22 -4.98 12.05 -2.20
CA THR A 22 -5.64 11.44 -3.36
C THR A 22 -4.85 10.25 -3.87
N PHE A 23 -5.54 9.27 -4.41
CA PHE A 23 -4.94 8.20 -5.19
C PHE A 23 -4.45 8.74 -6.54
N HIS A 24 -3.60 7.98 -7.24
CA HIS A 24 -3.04 8.36 -8.53
C HIS A 24 -4.12 8.61 -9.60
N ASN A 25 -5.27 7.93 -9.52
CA ASN A 25 -6.41 8.16 -10.41
C ASN A 25 -7.23 9.43 -10.05
N GLY A 26 -6.88 10.14 -8.97
CA GLY A 26 -7.53 11.36 -8.51
C GLY A 26 -8.66 11.16 -7.50
N ASP A 27 -9.05 9.93 -7.18
CA ASP A 27 -10.05 9.65 -6.13
C ASP A 27 -9.49 10.03 -4.75
N LYS A 28 -10.33 10.60 -3.89
CA LYS A 28 -9.94 10.92 -2.51
C LYS A 28 -9.78 9.64 -1.68
N MET A 29 -8.74 9.60 -0.85
CA MET A 29 -8.59 8.56 0.17
C MET A 29 -9.49 8.88 1.37
N THR A 30 -10.19 7.88 1.86
CA THR A 30 -11.03 7.95 3.06
C THR A 30 -10.74 6.81 4.04
N ALA A 31 -11.35 6.88 5.22
CA ALA A 31 -11.27 5.82 6.22
C ALA A 31 -11.78 4.46 5.69
N GLU A 32 -12.76 4.46 4.77
CA GLU A 32 -13.25 3.23 4.12
C GLU A 32 -12.16 2.49 3.33
N ASP A 33 -11.22 3.23 2.69
CA ASP A 33 -10.10 2.63 1.98
C ASP A 33 -9.11 1.97 2.94
N VAL A 34 -8.88 2.57 4.10
CA VAL A 34 -8.04 2.01 5.17
C VAL A 34 -8.69 0.74 5.73
N VAL A 35 -9.99 0.80 6.07
CA VAL A 35 -10.76 -0.37 6.54
C VAL A 35 -10.70 -1.49 5.52
N PHE A 36 -10.97 -1.19 4.26
CA PHE A 36 -10.89 -2.17 3.16
C PHE A 36 -9.51 -2.81 3.07
N SER A 37 -8.45 -2.01 3.12
CA SER A 37 -7.07 -2.49 2.97
C SER A 37 -6.65 -3.43 4.10
N LEU A 38 -7.01 -3.10 5.34
CA LEU A 38 -6.72 -3.94 6.50
C LEU A 38 -7.53 -5.25 6.47
N LEU A 39 -8.83 -5.19 6.13
CA LEU A 39 -9.66 -6.39 5.99
C LEU A 39 -9.20 -7.27 4.82
N ARG A 40 -8.74 -6.65 3.72
CA ARG A 40 -8.15 -7.37 2.59
C ARG A 40 -6.86 -8.07 3.00
N ALA A 41 -6.00 -7.40 3.78
CA ALA A 41 -4.75 -7.99 4.29
C ALA A 41 -4.99 -9.17 5.26
N GLN A 42 -6.15 -9.27 5.93
CA GLN A 42 -6.52 -10.40 6.79
C GLN A 42 -6.99 -11.65 6.02
N GLN A 43 -7.25 -11.54 4.73
CA GLN A 43 -7.78 -12.67 3.95
C GLN A 43 -6.76 -13.83 3.88
N PRO A 44 -7.23 -15.09 3.79
CA PRO A 44 -6.37 -16.27 3.86
C PRO A 44 -5.25 -16.30 2.82
N THR A 45 -5.49 -15.76 1.61
CA THR A 45 -4.52 -15.72 0.51
C THR A 45 -3.55 -14.54 0.60
N SER A 46 -3.66 -13.69 1.64
CA SER A 46 -2.77 -12.54 1.81
C SER A 46 -1.46 -12.93 2.50
N ASP A 47 -0.34 -12.53 1.92
CA ASP A 47 1.00 -12.65 2.54
C ASP A 47 1.17 -11.69 3.74
N PHE A 48 0.27 -10.72 3.90
CA PHE A 48 0.34 -9.71 4.95
C PHE A 48 -0.51 -10.04 6.20
N LYS A 49 -1.24 -11.16 6.21
CA LYS A 49 -2.17 -11.53 7.29
C LYS A 49 -1.51 -11.62 8.66
N GLU A 50 -0.25 -12.02 8.72
CA GLU A 50 0.49 -12.16 9.97
C GLU A 50 0.74 -10.81 10.66
N TYR A 51 0.93 -9.72 9.90
CA TYR A 51 1.13 -8.38 10.46
C TYR A 51 -0.10 -7.85 11.20
N ILE A 52 -1.28 -8.37 10.91
CA ILE A 52 -2.55 -7.91 11.52
C ILE A 52 -3.36 -9.06 12.13
N SER A 53 -2.69 -10.18 12.45
CA SER A 53 -3.33 -11.37 13.03
C SER A 53 -3.97 -11.11 14.40
N THR A 54 -3.51 -10.12 15.15
CA THR A 54 -4.10 -9.70 16.43
C THR A 54 -5.32 -8.79 16.26
N VAL A 55 -5.51 -8.19 15.08
CA VAL A 55 -6.61 -7.25 14.83
C VAL A 55 -7.93 -8.00 14.72
N THR A 56 -8.90 -7.62 15.54
CA THR A 56 -10.24 -8.25 15.61
C THR A 56 -11.33 -7.38 14.98
N SER A 57 -11.11 -6.07 14.89
CA SER A 57 -12.07 -5.15 14.30
C SER A 57 -11.35 -3.93 13.73
N VAL A 58 -11.80 -3.49 12.57
CA VAL A 58 -11.41 -2.22 11.94
C VAL A 58 -12.69 -1.51 11.51
N LYS A 59 -12.88 -0.26 11.91
CA LYS A 59 -14.08 0.52 11.59
C LYS A 59 -13.72 1.94 11.21
N ALA A 60 -14.37 2.48 10.20
CA ALA A 60 -14.46 3.91 9.97
C ALA A 60 -15.46 4.50 10.98
N LEU A 61 -15.02 5.47 11.78
CA LEU A 61 -15.90 6.23 12.68
C LEU A 61 -16.52 7.41 11.95
N ASP A 62 -15.79 7.97 11.02
CA ASP A 62 -16.18 8.99 10.03
C ASP A 62 -15.27 8.87 8.80
N ASP A 63 -15.35 9.84 7.88
CA ASP A 63 -14.59 9.81 6.61
C ASP A 63 -13.06 9.80 6.81
N TYR A 64 -12.55 10.25 7.96
CA TYR A 64 -11.12 10.41 8.22
C TYR A 64 -10.67 9.89 9.58
N THR A 65 -11.51 9.11 10.25
CA THR A 65 -11.18 8.51 11.56
C THR A 65 -11.38 7.01 11.52
N VAL A 66 -10.33 6.24 11.89
CA VAL A 66 -10.36 4.77 11.91
C VAL A 66 -10.13 4.27 13.33
N GLU A 67 -11.00 3.37 13.79
CA GLU A 67 -10.80 2.59 15.01
C GLU A 67 -10.27 1.19 14.65
N ILE A 68 -9.21 0.77 15.35
CA ILE A 68 -8.64 -0.58 15.25
C ILE A 68 -8.69 -1.22 16.64
N LYS A 69 -9.25 -2.44 16.73
CA LYS A 69 -9.24 -3.23 17.96
C LYS A 69 -8.41 -4.49 17.80
N THR A 70 -7.65 -4.82 18.82
CA THR A 70 -6.84 -6.03 18.91
C THR A 70 -7.42 -6.98 19.97
N ARG A 71 -7.11 -8.28 19.85
CA ARG A 71 -7.55 -9.31 20.81
C ARG A 71 -6.91 -9.11 22.18
N GLU A 72 -5.67 -8.66 22.19
CA GLU A 72 -4.84 -8.43 23.36
C GLU A 72 -4.01 -7.16 23.14
N PRO A 73 -3.41 -6.57 24.19
CA PRO A 73 -2.51 -5.43 24.04
C PRO A 73 -1.39 -5.74 23.05
N ASN A 74 -1.26 -4.91 22.01
CA ASN A 74 -0.24 -5.09 20.97
C ASN A 74 0.66 -3.83 20.88
N PRO A 75 1.81 -3.81 21.59
CA PRO A 75 2.70 -2.65 21.61
C PRO A 75 3.43 -2.40 20.29
N ILE A 76 3.48 -3.39 19.38
CA ILE A 76 4.14 -3.30 18.08
C ILE A 76 3.16 -3.06 16.92
N LEU A 77 1.86 -2.84 17.22
CA LEU A 77 0.85 -2.66 16.17
C LEU A 77 1.24 -1.57 15.16
N LEU A 78 1.76 -0.45 15.62
CA LEU A 78 2.17 0.65 14.74
C LEU A 78 3.23 0.21 13.73
N ASN A 79 4.24 -0.56 14.18
CA ASN A 79 5.27 -1.09 13.30
C ASN A 79 4.71 -2.12 12.31
N GLN A 80 3.77 -2.95 12.76
CA GLN A 80 3.11 -3.92 11.90
C GLN A 80 2.30 -3.24 10.80
N LEU A 81 1.57 -2.17 11.13
CA LEU A 81 0.77 -1.41 10.17
C LEU A 81 1.61 -0.73 9.08
N THR A 82 2.90 -0.46 9.28
CA THR A 82 3.78 0.10 8.24
C THR A 82 3.96 -0.84 7.05
N ASN A 83 3.68 -2.14 7.21
CA ASN A 83 3.76 -3.12 6.13
C ASN A 83 2.46 -3.21 5.31
N ILE A 84 1.39 -2.56 5.74
CA ILE A 84 0.10 -2.60 5.04
C ILE A 84 -0.10 -1.32 4.26
N PHE A 85 -0.12 -1.43 2.92
CA PHE A 85 -0.36 -0.30 2.05
C PHE A 85 -1.86 -0.09 1.82
N VAL A 86 -2.28 1.18 1.85
CA VAL A 86 -3.68 1.53 1.62
C VAL A 86 -3.97 1.47 0.11
N MET A 87 -5.01 0.71 -0.23
CA MET A 87 -5.53 0.52 -1.58
C MET A 87 -6.91 1.17 -1.68
N SER A 88 -7.22 1.80 -2.81
CA SER A 88 -8.56 2.32 -3.06
C SER A 88 -9.57 1.16 -3.17
N LYS A 89 -10.58 1.18 -2.30
CA LYS A 89 -11.70 0.23 -2.30
C LYS A 89 -12.43 0.27 -3.64
N LYS A 90 -12.70 1.47 -4.13
CA LYS A 90 -13.38 1.67 -5.41
C LYS A 90 -12.56 1.10 -6.56
N TRP A 91 -11.27 1.44 -6.66
CA TRP A 91 -10.41 0.92 -7.73
C TRP A 91 -10.29 -0.60 -7.67
N ALA A 92 -10.15 -1.18 -6.47
CA ALA A 92 -10.08 -2.63 -6.32
C ALA A 92 -11.39 -3.33 -6.74
N THR A 93 -12.54 -2.69 -6.47
CA THR A 93 -13.86 -3.19 -6.89
C THR A 93 -14.01 -3.13 -8.41
N ASP A 94 -13.73 -1.98 -9.00
CA ASP A 94 -13.87 -1.74 -10.45
C ASP A 94 -12.95 -2.66 -11.29
N ASN A 95 -11.83 -3.13 -10.69
CA ASN A 95 -10.84 -3.98 -11.34
C ASN A 95 -10.80 -5.42 -10.81
N PHE A 96 -11.87 -5.90 -10.16
CA PHE A 96 -11.98 -7.29 -9.68
C PHE A 96 -10.82 -7.75 -8.79
N SER A 97 -10.27 -6.83 -7.96
CA SER A 97 -9.09 -7.05 -7.12
C SER A 97 -9.38 -6.94 -5.61
N ILE A 98 -10.64 -7.14 -5.21
CA ILE A 98 -11.08 -7.10 -3.81
C ILE A 98 -10.36 -8.16 -2.98
N VAL A 99 -10.17 -9.35 -3.57
CA VAL A 99 -9.46 -10.47 -2.95
C VAL A 99 -7.97 -10.37 -3.28
N PRO A 100 -7.04 -10.64 -2.33
CA PRO A 100 -5.63 -10.78 -2.65
C PRO A 100 -5.38 -11.87 -3.70
N GLN A 101 -4.29 -11.75 -4.44
CA GLN A 101 -3.82 -12.80 -5.34
C GLN A 101 -3.61 -14.10 -4.56
N ASN A 102 -3.91 -15.22 -5.19
CA ASN A 102 -3.60 -16.55 -4.65
C ASN A 102 -2.39 -17.11 -5.38
N TYR A 103 -1.20 -16.94 -4.80
CA TYR A 103 0.06 -17.44 -5.37
C TYR A 103 0.09 -18.98 -5.43
N ASP A 104 -0.45 -19.67 -4.43
CA ASP A 104 -0.45 -21.14 -4.38
C ASP A 104 -1.29 -21.75 -5.52
N ALA A 105 -2.35 -21.07 -5.91
CA ALA A 105 -3.20 -21.46 -7.03
C ALA A 105 -2.78 -20.85 -8.38
N SER A 106 -1.68 -20.07 -8.42
CA SER A 106 -1.24 -19.29 -9.60
C SER A 106 -2.34 -18.40 -10.18
N GLN A 107 -3.21 -17.86 -9.29
CA GLN A 107 -4.31 -16.98 -9.67
C GLN A 107 -3.88 -15.53 -9.50
N GLU A 108 -3.57 -14.89 -10.60
CA GLU A 108 -3.33 -13.45 -10.65
C GLU A 108 -4.64 -12.66 -10.73
N ASN A 109 -4.61 -11.42 -10.27
CA ASN A 109 -5.68 -10.44 -10.47
C ASN A 109 -5.09 -9.15 -11.05
N PHE A 110 -5.95 -8.19 -11.37
CA PHE A 110 -5.52 -6.93 -11.98
C PHE A 110 -4.49 -6.17 -11.13
N ALA A 111 -4.59 -6.21 -9.80
CA ALA A 111 -3.66 -5.56 -8.89
C ALA A 111 -2.28 -6.21 -8.83
N SER A 112 -2.08 -7.41 -9.42
CA SER A 112 -0.76 -8.06 -9.51
C SER A 112 0.20 -7.30 -10.41
N SER A 113 -0.31 -6.63 -11.45
CA SER A 113 0.47 -5.90 -12.45
C SER A 113 0.12 -4.43 -12.57
N ASN A 114 -0.90 -3.96 -11.85
CA ASN A 114 -1.35 -2.59 -11.87
C ASN A 114 -1.42 -2.02 -10.46
N ALA A 115 -1.23 -0.71 -10.32
CA ALA A 115 -1.28 -0.05 -9.03
C ALA A 115 -2.01 1.30 -9.10
N ASN A 116 -2.74 1.62 -8.04
CA ASN A 116 -3.34 2.92 -7.79
C ASN A 116 -3.06 3.31 -6.35
N GLY A 117 -1.89 3.89 -6.12
CA GLY A 117 -1.40 4.28 -4.80
C GLY A 117 -1.59 5.76 -4.51
N THR A 118 -1.02 6.21 -3.39
CA THR A 118 -1.02 7.61 -2.93
C THR A 118 0.39 8.19 -2.84
N GLY A 119 1.38 7.51 -3.41
CA GLY A 119 2.80 7.81 -3.28
C GLY A 119 3.30 8.92 -4.22
N PRO A 120 4.60 9.29 -4.06
CA PRO A 120 5.24 10.33 -4.87
C PRO A 120 5.48 9.94 -6.33
N PHE A 121 5.36 8.67 -6.65
CA PHE A 121 5.51 8.14 -8.02
C PHE A 121 4.34 7.23 -8.38
N GLU A 122 3.92 7.30 -9.64
CA GLU A 122 2.90 6.45 -10.28
C GLU A 122 3.57 5.44 -11.21
N ILE A 123 3.09 4.20 -11.23
CA ILE A 123 3.52 3.21 -12.22
C ILE A 123 2.84 3.52 -13.55
N THR A 124 3.64 3.73 -14.60
CA THR A 124 3.16 3.97 -15.96
C THR A 124 3.34 2.77 -16.88
N LEU A 125 4.28 1.90 -16.55
CA LEU A 125 4.52 0.64 -17.25
C LEU A 125 5.01 -0.42 -16.27
N ARG A 126 4.49 -1.64 -16.38
CA ARG A 126 5.02 -2.80 -15.68
C ARG A 126 5.03 -4.00 -16.61
N GLU A 127 6.22 -4.41 -16.99
CA GLU A 127 6.49 -5.67 -17.68
C GLU A 127 7.21 -6.61 -16.70
N ALA A 128 6.55 -7.68 -16.30
CA ALA A 128 7.07 -8.59 -15.28
C ALA A 128 8.46 -9.10 -15.65
N ASN A 129 9.39 -9.05 -14.71
CA ASN A 129 10.79 -9.46 -14.84
C ASN A 129 11.61 -8.70 -15.91
N THR A 130 11.05 -7.70 -16.58
CA THR A 130 11.69 -6.95 -17.66
C THR A 130 11.92 -5.50 -17.26
N LYS A 131 10.83 -4.76 -16.98
CA LYS A 131 10.92 -3.32 -16.76
C LYS A 131 9.73 -2.82 -15.95
N THR A 132 10.00 -1.91 -15.02
CA THR A 132 8.95 -1.09 -14.40
C THR A 132 9.32 0.39 -14.53
N VAL A 133 8.40 1.20 -15.03
CA VAL A 133 8.58 2.64 -15.20
C VAL A 133 7.67 3.38 -14.24
N PHE A 134 8.25 4.31 -13.51
CA PHE A 134 7.55 5.19 -12.61
C PHE A 134 7.68 6.62 -13.10
N LYS A 135 6.62 7.41 -12.94
CA LYS A 135 6.59 8.84 -13.22
C LYS A 135 6.26 9.59 -11.93
N LYS A 136 6.82 10.77 -11.76
CA LYS A 136 6.53 11.64 -10.64
C LYS A 136 5.05 12.00 -10.57
N ASN A 137 4.44 11.76 -9.41
CA ASN A 137 3.10 12.23 -9.08
C ASN A 137 3.17 13.73 -8.71
N ARG A 138 2.77 14.60 -9.62
CA ARG A 138 2.77 16.06 -9.41
C ARG A 138 1.72 16.54 -8.42
N LYS A 139 0.77 15.68 -8.05
CA LYS A 139 -0.30 15.95 -7.09
C LYS A 139 -0.05 15.27 -5.75
N TRP A 140 1.18 14.80 -5.52
CA TRP A 140 1.48 14.15 -4.25
C TRP A 140 1.32 15.13 -3.08
N TRP A 141 0.66 14.68 -2.05
CA TRP A 141 0.34 15.42 -0.83
C TRP A 141 1.55 15.71 0.10
N GLY A 142 2.69 15.07 -0.13
CA GLY A 142 3.90 15.26 0.65
C GLY A 142 4.87 16.28 0.03
N ASN A 143 5.95 16.56 0.74
CA ASN A 143 7.03 17.42 0.23
C ASN A 143 7.97 16.62 -0.65
N VAL A 144 8.22 17.12 -1.86
CA VAL A 144 9.16 16.50 -2.80
C VAL A 144 10.59 16.86 -2.39
N GLU A 145 11.36 15.86 -1.93
CA GLU A 145 12.76 16.02 -1.52
C GLU A 145 13.76 15.42 -2.54
N HIS A 146 13.29 15.09 -3.75
CA HIS A 146 14.10 14.50 -4.81
C HIS A 146 13.99 15.32 -6.11
N ASN A 147 14.98 15.15 -7.00
CA ASN A 147 15.07 15.80 -8.31
C ASN A 147 14.67 14.88 -9.47
N LEU A 148 14.03 13.73 -9.19
CA LEU A 148 13.67 12.75 -10.21
C LEU A 148 12.29 13.06 -10.80
N ASP A 149 12.16 13.02 -12.11
CA ASP A 149 10.88 13.08 -12.82
C ASP A 149 10.36 11.69 -13.19
N SER A 150 11.27 10.72 -13.37
CA SER A 150 10.95 9.32 -13.67
C SER A 150 11.98 8.38 -13.08
N ILE A 151 11.59 7.12 -12.88
CA ILE A 151 12.46 6.03 -12.44
C ILE A 151 12.19 4.84 -13.35
N GLU A 152 13.25 4.25 -13.89
CA GLU A 152 13.19 2.96 -14.58
C GLU A 152 13.85 1.88 -13.73
N LEU A 153 13.09 0.85 -13.39
CA LEU A 153 13.61 -0.31 -12.70
C LEU A 153 13.78 -1.46 -13.70
N LEU A 154 15.00 -1.89 -13.89
CA LEU A 154 15.40 -3.01 -14.77
C LEU A 154 15.94 -4.15 -13.90
N PRO A 155 15.19 -5.23 -13.69
CA PRO A 155 15.66 -6.38 -12.94
C PRO A 155 16.78 -7.11 -13.70
N ILE A 156 17.99 -7.16 -13.12
CA ILE A 156 19.13 -7.92 -13.67
C ILE A 156 19.44 -9.06 -12.69
N ALA A 157 19.07 -10.29 -13.05
CA ALA A 157 19.20 -11.44 -12.16
C ALA A 157 20.66 -11.80 -11.86
N ASN A 158 21.55 -11.70 -12.84
CA ASN A 158 22.97 -12.07 -12.71
C ASN A 158 23.78 -10.95 -12.04
N ALA A 159 24.48 -11.27 -10.94
CA ALA A 159 25.26 -10.30 -10.19
C ALA A 159 26.44 -9.69 -10.99
N THR A 160 27.13 -10.52 -11.80
CA THR A 160 28.25 -10.04 -12.64
C THR A 160 27.76 -9.06 -13.69
N THR A 161 26.60 -9.34 -14.30
CA THR A 161 25.97 -8.43 -15.27
C THR A 161 25.58 -7.10 -14.62
N ARG A 162 25.05 -7.10 -13.37
CA ARG A 162 24.76 -5.83 -12.64
C ARG A 162 26.02 -4.99 -12.43
N VAL A 163 27.14 -5.64 -12.06
CA VAL A 163 28.42 -4.94 -11.89
C VAL A 163 28.91 -4.36 -13.22
N ALA A 164 28.82 -5.14 -14.30
CA ALA A 164 29.22 -4.67 -15.63
C ALA A 164 28.37 -3.48 -16.08
N ALA A 165 27.05 -3.53 -15.92
CA ALA A 165 26.14 -2.44 -16.25
C ALA A 165 26.48 -1.15 -15.45
N LEU A 166 26.78 -1.27 -14.16
CA LEU A 166 27.21 -0.13 -13.34
C LEU A 166 28.54 0.48 -13.85
N LEU A 167 29.51 -0.37 -14.24
CA LEU A 167 30.81 0.09 -14.74
C LEU A 167 30.73 0.71 -16.14
N SER A 168 29.77 0.27 -16.99
CA SER A 168 29.51 0.86 -18.30
C SER A 168 28.70 2.14 -18.25
N GLY A 169 28.09 2.47 -17.11
CA GLY A 169 27.28 3.65 -16.93
C GLY A 169 25.80 3.49 -17.37
N GLU A 170 25.35 2.24 -17.49
CA GLU A 170 23.94 1.90 -17.79
C GLU A 170 23.08 1.97 -16.54
#